data_0221a344c58cd67959203c2557241205
#
_entry.id   0221a344c58cd67959203c2557241205
#
_cell.length_a   1.000
_cell.length_b   1.000
_cell.length_c   1.000
_cell.angle_alpha   90.00
_cell.angle_beta   90.00
_cell.angle_gamma   90.00
#
_symmetry.space_group_name_H-M   'P 1'
#
loop_
_entity.id
_entity.type
_entity.pdbx_description
1 polymer ?
#
loop_
_entity_poly.entity_id
_entity_poly.type
_entity_poly.pdbx_seq_one_letter_code
_entity_poly.pdbx_strand_id
1 'polypeptide(L)'
;MGNKQTIFTAQQLDAYQDCTYFTRKEILRLFDRYRDLAPQLVPLDYTSRPDVKLPYELIGSMPELKDNPFRQRIAEVFSEDGEGNMTLDDFLDMFSVLSEMAPRDLKAFYAFKIYDFNDDDFLCKSDLEKTLNKLTRNELTEDEVRMVCEKVIDEADLDNDGRLSLEDFQQMIVRAPDFLSRFVLCTGGVSDTLDHKRNTCQNSPVGFSEPIKGQAICQESSQASWLQLTV
;
A
#
# COMPACT_ATOMS: atom_id res chain seq x y z
N MET A 1 -14.61 -23.25 -34.58
CA MET A 1 -13.43 -23.05 -33.75
C MET A 1 -13.42 -21.59 -33.30
N GLY A 2 -13.78 -21.31 -32.04
CA GLY A 2 -13.81 -19.93 -31.57
C GLY A 2 -12.38 -19.39 -31.47
N ASN A 3 -12.09 -18.29 -32.15
CA ASN A 3 -10.87 -17.53 -31.98
C ASN A 3 -10.84 -17.10 -30.50
N LYS A 4 -9.97 -17.70 -29.69
CA LYS A 4 -9.66 -17.15 -28.36
C LYS A 4 -8.97 -15.82 -28.64
N GLN A 5 -9.66 -14.73 -28.37
CA GLN A 5 -9.07 -13.39 -28.45
C GLN A 5 -7.90 -13.37 -27.48
N THR A 6 -6.70 -13.13 -27.99
CA THR A 6 -5.47 -13.09 -27.20
C THR A 6 -5.37 -11.69 -26.61
N ILE A 7 -5.38 -11.58 -25.28
CA ILE A 7 -5.26 -10.30 -24.56
C ILE A 7 -3.83 -9.78 -24.69
N PHE A 8 -2.86 -10.64 -24.39
CA PHE A 8 -1.43 -10.37 -24.46
C PHE A 8 -0.71 -11.35 -25.37
N THR A 9 0.42 -10.96 -25.92
CA THR A 9 1.36 -11.90 -26.53
C THR A 9 2.00 -12.78 -25.45
N ALA A 10 2.53 -13.95 -25.83
CA ALA A 10 3.26 -14.81 -24.89
C ALA A 10 4.46 -14.07 -24.28
N GLN A 11 5.17 -13.28 -25.09
CA GLN A 11 6.32 -12.49 -24.65
C GLN A 11 5.94 -11.41 -23.63
N GLN A 12 4.80 -10.74 -23.78
CA GLN A 12 4.30 -9.77 -22.80
C GLN A 12 3.98 -10.44 -21.47
N LEU A 13 3.29 -11.59 -21.50
CA LEU A 13 2.99 -12.33 -20.27
C LEU A 13 4.26 -12.85 -19.58
N ASP A 14 5.27 -13.26 -20.33
CA ASP A 14 6.57 -13.65 -19.78
C ASP A 14 7.25 -12.44 -19.11
N ALA A 15 7.27 -11.28 -19.78
CA ALA A 15 7.83 -10.06 -19.23
C ALA A 15 7.13 -9.63 -17.92
N TYR A 16 5.81 -9.70 -17.86
CA TYR A 16 5.06 -9.39 -16.63
C TYR A 16 5.34 -10.39 -15.51
N GLN A 17 5.53 -11.68 -15.82
CA GLN A 17 5.93 -12.67 -14.81
C GLN A 17 7.34 -12.41 -14.28
N ASP A 18 8.26 -11.98 -15.13
CA ASP A 18 9.65 -11.71 -14.75
C ASP A 18 9.77 -10.45 -13.86
N CYS A 19 8.85 -9.47 -14.05
CA CYS A 19 8.86 -8.20 -13.33
C CYS A 19 7.95 -8.19 -12.08
N THR A 20 7.08 -9.18 -11.89
CA THR A 20 6.11 -9.21 -10.80
C THR A 20 6.14 -10.54 -10.04
N TYR A 21 5.53 -10.58 -8.86
CA TYR A 21 5.36 -11.83 -8.08
C TYR A 21 4.13 -12.63 -8.50
N PHE A 22 3.56 -12.36 -9.69
CA PHE A 22 2.31 -12.97 -10.15
C PHE A 22 2.53 -14.07 -11.18
N THR A 23 1.68 -15.08 -11.11
CA THR A 23 1.51 -16.06 -12.18
C THR A 23 0.76 -15.44 -13.37
N ARG A 24 0.89 -16.04 -14.57
CA ARG A 24 0.12 -15.61 -15.78
C ARG A 24 -1.38 -15.50 -15.52
N LYS A 25 -1.94 -16.39 -14.70
CA LYS A 25 -3.37 -16.38 -14.36
C LYS A 25 -3.76 -15.18 -13.51
N GLU A 26 -2.90 -14.80 -12.57
CA GLU A 26 -3.10 -13.61 -11.72
C GLU A 26 -2.94 -12.33 -12.52
N ILE A 27 -1.96 -12.24 -13.41
CA ILE A 27 -1.79 -11.11 -14.34
C ILE A 27 -3.04 -10.91 -15.18
N LEU A 28 -3.62 -11.98 -15.76
CA LEU A 28 -4.86 -11.89 -16.51
C LEU A 28 -6.04 -11.42 -15.65
N ARG A 29 -6.14 -11.85 -14.40
CA ARG A 29 -7.19 -11.39 -13.47
C ARG A 29 -7.02 -9.91 -13.11
N LEU A 30 -5.77 -9.46 -12.89
CA LEU A 30 -5.48 -8.05 -12.62
C LEU A 30 -5.75 -7.19 -13.83
N PHE A 31 -5.47 -7.68 -15.05
CA PHE A 31 -5.89 -7.00 -16.28
C PHE A 31 -7.41 -6.88 -16.38
N ASP A 32 -8.15 -7.95 -16.12
CA ASP A 32 -9.62 -7.91 -16.10
C ASP A 32 -10.10 -6.87 -15.07
N ARG A 33 -9.47 -6.81 -13.91
CA ARG A 33 -9.75 -5.83 -12.86
C ARG A 33 -9.49 -4.40 -13.30
N TYR A 34 -8.31 -4.15 -13.90
CA TYR A 34 -7.93 -2.84 -14.45
C TYR A 34 -8.92 -2.38 -15.53
N ARG A 35 -9.31 -3.29 -16.42
CA ARG A 35 -10.28 -3.01 -17.46
C ARG A 35 -11.68 -2.76 -16.91
N ASP A 36 -12.10 -3.47 -15.88
CA ASP A 36 -13.43 -3.28 -15.25
C ASP A 36 -13.60 -1.89 -14.62
N LEU A 37 -12.51 -1.19 -14.27
CA LEU A 37 -12.57 0.21 -13.82
C LEU A 37 -13.00 1.18 -14.93
N ALA A 38 -12.59 0.92 -16.18
CA ALA A 38 -12.93 1.75 -17.33
C ALA A 38 -13.01 0.92 -18.62
N PRO A 39 -14.05 0.10 -18.83
CA PRO A 39 -14.16 -0.79 -19.99
C PRO A 39 -14.18 -0.05 -21.32
N GLN A 40 -14.57 1.22 -21.32
CA GLN A 40 -14.60 2.09 -22.49
C GLN A 40 -13.23 2.63 -22.90
N LEU A 41 -12.25 2.65 -21.98
CA LEU A 41 -10.89 3.14 -22.22
C LEU A 41 -9.90 2.00 -22.47
N VAL A 42 -10.07 0.88 -21.78
CA VAL A 42 -9.14 -0.25 -21.80
C VAL A 42 -9.62 -1.28 -22.84
N PRO A 43 -8.92 -1.46 -23.98
CA PRO A 43 -9.31 -2.44 -24.99
C PRO A 43 -9.09 -3.87 -24.50
N LEU A 44 -9.81 -4.82 -25.11
CA LEU A 44 -9.62 -6.25 -24.84
C LEU A 44 -8.31 -6.80 -25.44
N ASP A 45 -7.85 -6.21 -26.53
CA ASP A 45 -6.59 -6.57 -27.18
C ASP A 45 -5.51 -5.61 -26.74
N TYR A 46 -4.63 -6.12 -25.88
CA TYR A 46 -3.50 -5.38 -25.32
C TYR A 46 -2.17 -5.75 -25.99
N THR A 47 -2.20 -6.49 -27.09
CA THR A 47 -1.00 -6.95 -27.80
C THR A 47 -0.16 -5.81 -28.36
N SER A 48 -0.78 -4.69 -28.70
CA SER A 48 -0.12 -3.47 -29.18
C SER A 48 0.40 -2.57 -28.05
N ARG A 49 0.22 -2.96 -26.76
CA ARG A 49 0.50 -2.13 -25.58
C ARG A 49 -0.08 -0.72 -25.72
N PRO A 50 -1.39 -0.57 -25.74
CA PRO A 50 -1.97 0.77 -25.80
C PRO A 50 -1.55 1.58 -24.58
N ASP A 51 -1.15 2.82 -24.82
CA ASP A 51 -0.78 3.78 -23.77
C ASP A 51 -2.06 4.33 -23.10
N VAL A 52 -2.70 3.48 -22.30
CA VAL A 52 -3.91 3.83 -21.55
C VAL A 52 -3.51 4.11 -20.11
N LYS A 53 -3.81 5.31 -19.63
CA LYS A 53 -3.71 5.67 -18.22
C LYS A 53 -5.11 5.81 -17.64
N LEU A 54 -5.37 5.17 -16.51
CA LEU A 54 -6.60 5.36 -15.73
C LEU A 54 -6.39 6.50 -14.73
N PRO A 55 -7.34 7.45 -14.64
CA PRO A 55 -7.22 8.56 -13.72
C PRO A 55 -7.32 8.10 -12.26
N TYR A 56 -6.68 8.86 -11.36
CA TYR A 56 -6.62 8.60 -9.92
C TYR A 56 -8.00 8.34 -9.32
N GLU A 57 -9.04 9.05 -9.76
CA GLU A 57 -10.39 8.91 -9.22
C GLU A 57 -10.93 7.47 -9.33
N LEU A 58 -10.57 6.77 -10.40
CA LEU A 58 -10.93 5.38 -10.58
C LEU A 58 -10.07 4.45 -9.72
N ILE A 59 -8.76 4.68 -9.70
CA ILE A 59 -7.81 3.90 -8.89
C ILE A 59 -8.12 4.05 -7.40
N GLY A 60 -8.26 5.27 -6.90
CA GLY A 60 -8.54 5.57 -5.49
C GLY A 60 -9.93 5.14 -5.02
N SER A 61 -10.86 4.85 -5.94
CA SER A 61 -12.21 4.36 -5.63
C SER A 61 -12.31 2.84 -5.53
N MET A 62 -11.25 2.12 -5.88
CA MET A 62 -11.22 0.65 -5.77
C MET A 62 -11.49 0.18 -4.34
N PRO A 63 -12.19 -0.95 -4.15
CA PRO A 63 -12.46 -1.52 -2.83
C PRO A 63 -11.20 -1.68 -1.97
N GLU A 64 -10.06 -1.98 -2.59
CA GLU A 64 -8.78 -2.20 -1.95
C GLU A 64 -8.16 -0.91 -1.39
N LEU A 65 -8.44 0.23 -2.01
CA LEU A 65 -7.81 1.51 -1.66
C LEU A 65 -8.77 2.52 -1.03
N LYS A 66 -10.08 2.45 -1.31
CA LYS A 66 -11.06 3.50 -0.95
C LYS A 66 -11.07 3.88 0.53
N ASP A 67 -10.84 2.91 1.42
CA ASP A 67 -10.85 3.10 2.87
C ASP A 67 -9.43 3.31 3.45
N ASN A 68 -8.39 3.25 2.61
CA ASN A 68 -7.02 3.45 3.02
C ASN A 68 -6.72 4.97 3.17
N PRO A 69 -6.22 5.42 4.33
CA PRO A 69 -5.89 6.83 4.54
C PRO A 69 -4.74 7.34 3.65
N PHE A 70 -3.92 6.43 3.11
CA PHE A 70 -2.80 6.75 2.22
C PHE A 70 -3.10 6.49 0.73
N ARG A 71 -4.35 6.21 0.35
CA ARG A 71 -4.73 5.84 -1.02
C ARG A 71 -4.18 6.79 -2.09
N GLN A 72 -4.15 8.09 -1.81
CA GLN A 72 -3.60 9.09 -2.72
C GLN A 72 -2.09 8.94 -2.85
N ARG A 73 -1.35 8.88 -1.74
CA ARG A 73 0.11 8.67 -1.76
C ARG A 73 0.50 7.35 -2.38
N ILE A 74 -0.26 6.29 -2.14
CA ILE A 74 -0.04 5.00 -2.81
C ILE A 74 -0.15 5.17 -4.33
N ALA A 75 -1.21 5.82 -4.81
CA ALA A 75 -1.37 6.04 -6.25
C ALA A 75 -0.25 6.93 -6.83
N GLU A 76 0.12 8.01 -6.15
CA GLU A 76 1.21 8.91 -6.56
C GLU A 76 2.55 8.19 -6.65
N VAL A 77 2.92 7.41 -5.63
CA VAL A 77 4.21 6.69 -5.54
C VAL A 77 4.35 5.60 -6.60
N PHE A 78 3.27 4.95 -7.00
CA PHE A 78 3.30 3.90 -8.01
C PHE A 78 3.04 4.41 -9.43
N SER A 79 2.54 5.64 -9.61
CA SER A 79 2.32 6.19 -10.95
C SER A 79 3.59 6.78 -11.54
N GLU A 80 3.81 6.55 -12.82
CA GLU A 80 4.93 7.13 -13.57
C GLU A 80 4.89 8.66 -13.59
N ASP A 81 3.68 9.25 -13.60
CA ASP A 81 3.50 10.71 -13.65
C ASP A 81 3.53 11.39 -12.27
N GLY A 82 3.54 10.64 -11.17
CA GLY A 82 3.47 11.16 -9.80
C GLY A 82 2.13 11.78 -9.43
N GLU A 83 1.13 11.75 -10.31
CA GLU A 83 -0.21 12.32 -10.09
C GLU A 83 -1.26 11.25 -9.70
N GLY A 84 -0.86 9.99 -9.66
CA GLY A 84 -1.72 8.86 -9.34
C GLY A 84 -2.51 8.31 -10.52
N ASN A 85 -2.26 8.80 -11.75
CA ASN A 85 -2.81 8.19 -12.95
C ASN A 85 -1.97 6.98 -13.33
N MET A 86 -2.58 5.81 -13.46
CA MET A 86 -1.86 4.57 -13.61
C MET A 86 -2.03 3.94 -14.99
N THR A 87 -0.90 3.51 -15.56
CA THR A 87 -0.86 2.52 -16.64
C THR A 87 -1.17 1.13 -16.10
N LEU A 88 -1.32 0.14 -16.98
CA LEU A 88 -1.42 -1.26 -16.54
C LEU A 88 -0.14 -1.73 -15.85
N ASP A 89 1.01 -1.26 -16.31
CA ASP A 89 2.31 -1.61 -15.75
C ASP A 89 2.41 -1.08 -14.30
N ASP A 90 2.09 0.19 -14.05
CA ASP A 90 2.01 0.79 -12.70
C ASP A 90 1.04 0.04 -11.79
N PHE A 91 -0.11 -0.35 -12.33
CA PHE A 91 -1.14 -1.10 -11.61
C PHE A 91 -0.64 -2.49 -11.19
N LEU A 92 0.04 -3.20 -12.08
CA LEU A 92 0.63 -4.51 -11.77
C LEU A 92 1.75 -4.38 -10.74
N ASP A 93 2.60 -3.37 -10.84
CA ASP A 93 3.68 -3.10 -9.90
C ASP A 93 3.14 -2.79 -8.50
N MET A 94 2.14 -1.93 -8.40
CA MET A 94 1.48 -1.62 -7.14
C MET A 94 0.96 -2.89 -6.45
N PHE A 95 0.17 -3.70 -7.16
CA PHE A 95 -0.37 -4.93 -6.58
C PHE A 95 0.72 -5.96 -6.29
N SER A 96 1.78 -6.00 -7.08
CA SER A 96 2.92 -6.89 -6.87
C SER A 96 3.63 -6.61 -5.54
N VAL A 97 3.93 -5.32 -5.28
CA VAL A 97 4.55 -4.88 -4.02
C VAL A 97 3.63 -5.11 -2.82
N LEU A 98 2.33 -4.86 -2.98
CA LEU A 98 1.33 -5.05 -1.93
C LEU A 98 0.93 -6.52 -1.73
N SER A 99 1.39 -7.44 -2.57
CA SER A 99 1.13 -8.88 -2.42
C SER A 99 1.89 -9.48 -1.24
N GLU A 100 1.41 -10.59 -0.70
CA GLU A 100 2.10 -11.32 0.37
C GLU A 100 3.47 -11.84 -0.06
N MET A 101 3.66 -12.10 -1.35
CA MET A 101 4.88 -12.67 -1.92
C MET A 101 6.03 -11.66 -2.03
N ALA A 102 5.76 -10.36 -1.96
CA ALA A 102 6.81 -9.34 -2.07
C ALA A 102 7.75 -9.39 -0.86
N PRO A 103 9.08 -9.24 -1.07
CA PRO A 103 10.07 -9.19 0.00
C PRO A 103 9.81 -8.04 0.98
N ARG A 104 10.21 -8.25 2.24
CA ARG A 104 10.04 -7.23 3.30
C ARG A 104 10.76 -5.93 2.98
N ASP A 105 11.97 -6.02 2.46
CA ASP A 105 12.78 -4.84 2.13
C ASP A 105 12.12 -3.99 1.03
N LEU A 106 11.50 -4.64 0.04
CA LEU A 106 10.76 -3.95 -1.01
C LEU A 106 9.51 -3.26 -0.44
N LYS A 107 8.77 -3.93 0.43
CA LYS A 107 7.62 -3.33 1.13
C LYS A 107 8.03 -2.16 2.01
N ALA A 108 9.17 -2.28 2.72
CA ALA A 108 9.72 -1.21 3.54
C ALA A 108 10.10 0.01 2.69
N PHE A 109 10.74 -0.20 1.54
CA PHE A 109 11.07 0.86 0.60
C PHE A 109 9.83 1.65 0.14
N TYR A 110 8.78 0.95 -0.31
CA TYR A 110 7.57 1.62 -0.75
C TYR A 110 6.78 2.25 0.40
N ALA A 111 6.77 1.64 1.60
CA ALA A 111 6.18 2.26 2.78
C ALA A 111 6.88 3.57 3.13
N PHE A 112 8.22 3.60 3.07
CA PHE A 112 9.01 4.80 3.26
C PHE A 112 8.61 5.91 2.27
N LYS A 113 8.56 5.60 0.98
CA LYS A 113 8.13 6.54 -0.08
C LYS A 113 6.70 7.07 0.11
N ILE A 114 5.79 6.23 0.60
CA ILE A 114 4.39 6.64 0.86
C ILE A 114 4.31 7.60 2.04
N TYR A 115 5.18 7.46 3.04
CA TYR A 115 5.22 8.32 4.22
C TYR A 115 6.07 9.57 4.05
N ASP A 116 6.96 9.61 3.06
CA ASP A 116 7.71 10.79 2.65
C ASP A 116 6.79 11.70 1.82
N PHE A 117 6.15 12.68 2.49
CA PHE A 117 5.15 13.55 1.85
C PHE A 117 5.75 14.72 1.09
N ASN A 118 7.01 15.02 1.30
CA ASN A 118 7.72 16.11 0.63
C ASN A 118 8.74 15.60 -0.40
N ASP A 119 8.86 14.27 -0.54
CA ASP A 119 9.74 13.59 -1.51
C ASP A 119 11.22 14.04 -1.39
N ASP A 120 11.71 14.21 -0.14
CA ASP A 120 13.12 14.60 0.14
C ASP A 120 14.00 13.41 0.52
N ASP A 121 13.49 12.18 0.41
CA ASP A 121 14.16 10.92 0.77
C ASP A 121 14.51 10.80 2.26
N PHE A 122 13.79 11.52 3.12
CA PHE A 122 13.85 11.40 4.57
C PHE A 122 12.44 11.44 5.17
N LEU A 123 12.23 10.76 6.29
CA LEU A 123 11.03 10.95 7.11
C LEU A 123 11.34 11.93 8.22
N CYS A 124 10.99 13.17 8.02
CA CYS A 124 11.13 14.22 9.02
C CYS A 124 9.95 14.21 10.00
N LYS A 125 10.05 14.98 11.08
CA LYS A 125 8.98 15.09 12.08
C LYS A 125 7.62 15.45 11.45
N SER A 126 7.59 16.33 10.44
CA SER A 126 6.35 16.71 9.76
C SER A 126 5.70 15.54 9.00
N ASP A 127 6.50 14.66 8.40
CA ASP A 127 5.99 13.49 7.69
C ASP A 127 5.45 12.44 8.66
N LEU A 128 6.12 12.26 9.78
CA LEU A 128 5.65 11.39 10.87
C LEU A 128 4.35 11.92 11.48
N GLU A 129 4.22 13.23 11.70
CA GLU A 129 2.99 13.87 12.19
C GLU A 129 1.83 13.66 11.21
N LYS A 130 2.04 13.88 9.92
CA LYS A 130 1.03 13.64 8.87
C LYS A 130 0.62 12.16 8.81
N THR A 131 1.62 11.26 8.89
CA THR A 131 1.39 9.82 8.91
C THR A 131 0.55 9.42 10.09
N LEU A 132 0.91 9.87 11.30
CA LEU A 132 0.21 9.55 12.53
C LEU A 132 -1.23 10.09 12.52
N ASN A 133 -1.42 11.34 12.08
CA ASN A 133 -2.75 11.93 11.96
C ASN A 133 -3.65 11.15 10.99
N LYS A 134 -3.10 10.68 9.86
CA LYS A 134 -3.84 9.84 8.92
C LYS A 134 -4.20 8.46 9.51
N LEU A 135 -3.26 7.82 10.21
CA LEU A 135 -3.47 6.52 10.85
C LEU A 135 -4.51 6.58 11.96
N THR A 136 -4.49 7.63 12.77
CA THR A 136 -5.38 7.80 13.91
C THR A 136 -6.66 8.58 13.58
N ARG A 137 -6.86 8.95 12.30
CA ARG A 137 -7.98 9.78 11.84
C ARG A 137 -8.13 11.09 12.62
N ASN A 138 -7.00 11.68 13.02
CA ASN A 138 -6.92 12.87 13.88
C ASN A 138 -7.58 12.71 15.26
N GLU A 139 -7.59 11.50 15.82
CA GLU A 139 -8.14 11.25 17.16
C GLU A 139 -7.16 11.65 18.29
N LEU A 140 -5.87 11.78 17.99
CA LEU A 140 -4.85 12.22 18.94
C LEU A 140 -4.77 13.75 19.02
N THR A 141 -4.44 14.25 20.19
CA THR A 141 -4.10 15.66 20.40
C THR A 141 -2.74 16.00 19.80
N GLU A 142 -2.49 17.28 19.50
CA GLU A 142 -1.21 17.75 18.96
C GLU A 142 -0.02 17.40 19.88
N ASP A 143 -0.22 17.44 21.19
CA ASP A 143 0.83 17.09 22.18
C ASP A 143 1.13 15.58 22.16
N GLU A 144 0.12 14.72 22.01
CA GLU A 144 0.31 13.28 21.89
C GLU A 144 1.00 12.93 20.57
N VAL A 145 0.58 13.54 19.46
CA VAL A 145 1.23 13.35 18.14
C VAL A 145 2.70 13.74 18.23
N ARG A 146 3.01 14.92 18.79
CA ARG A 146 4.38 15.39 18.94
C ARG A 146 5.23 14.44 19.80
N MET A 147 4.70 14.00 20.93
CA MET A 147 5.40 13.09 21.87
C MET A 147 5.74 11.76 21.18
N VAL A 148 4.80 11.20 20.42
CA VAL A 148 5.03 9.95 19.68
C VAL A 148 6.08 10.14 18.58
N CYS A 149 6.00 11.22 17.80
CA CYS A 149 6.97 11.48 16.74
C CYS A 149 8.38 11.68 17.28
N GLU A 150 8.54 12.43 18.38
CA GLU A 150 9.84 12.63 19.06
C GLU A 150 10.40 11.29 19.52
N LYS A 151 9.59 10.46 20.18
CA LYS A 151 10.02 9.15 20.65
C LYS A 151 10.45 8.23 19.50
N VAL A 152 9.75 8.28 18.36
CA VAL A 152 10.09 7.46 17.18
C VAL A 152 11.43 7.89 16.61
N ILE A 153 11.68 9.19 16.45
CA ILE A 153 12.97 9.69 15.98
C ILE A 153 14.06 9.28 16.97
N ASP A 154 13.90 9.53 18.27
CA ASP A 154 14.89 9.17 19.30
C ASP A 154 15.26 7.66 19.30
N GLU A 155 14.31 6.78 18.96
CA GLU A 155 14.53 5.33 18.95
C GLU A 155 15.08 4.79 17.62
N ALA A 156 14.77 5.44 16.50
CA ALA A 156 15.04 4.92 15.17
C ALA A 156 16.18 5.65 14.43
N ASP A 157 16.41 6.92 14.73
CA ASP A 157 17.47 7.74 14.14
C ASP A 157 18.83 7.28 14.65
N LEU A 158 19.62 6.63 13.79
CA LEU A 158 20.90 5.99 14.18
C LEU A 158 22.07 6.98 14.16
N ASP A 159 22.02 8.00 13.29
CA ASP A 159 23.09 9.00 13.13
C ASP A 159 22.80 10.32 13.86
N ASN A 160 21.63 10.44 14.49
CA ASN A 160 21.17 11.59 15.26
C ASN A 160 21.10 12.89 14.45
N ASP A 161 20.64 12.80 13.20
CA ASP A 161 20.44 13.97 12.34
C ASP A 161 19.02 14.58 12.47
N GLY A 162 18.16 13.96 13.28
CA GLY A 162 16.80 14.40 13.58
C GLY A 162 15.76 13.97 12.54
N ARG A 163 16.11 13.06 11.64
CA ARG A 163 15.26 12.50 10.58
C ARG A 163 15.51 11.01 10.45
N LEU A 164 14.62 10.30 9.77
CA LEU A 164 14.85 8.89 9.46
C LEU A 164 15.22 8.75 7.99
N SER A 165 16.38 8.23 7.73
CA SER A 165 16.78 7.74 6.41
C SER A 165 16.05 6.43 6.08
N LEU A 166 16.13 5.97 4.85
CA LEU A 166 15.61 4.65 4.47
C LEU A 166 16.25 3.52 5.29
N GLU A 167 17.54 3.65 5.63
CA GLU A 167 18.25 2.65 6.43
C GLU A 167 17.70 2.61 7.88
N ASP A 168 17.50 3.76 8.52
CA ASP A 168 16.90 3.88 9.84
C ASP A 168 15.50 3.26 9.88
N PHE A 169 14.70 3.59 8.88
CA PHE A 169 13.34 3.06 8.74
C PHE A 169 13.33 1.54 8.53
N GLN A 170 14.21 1.00 7.69
CA GLN A 170 14.33 -0.44 7.50
C GLN A 170 14.77 -1.16 8.77
N GLN A 171 15.73 -0.60 9.51
CA GLN A 171 16.16 -1.14 10.81
C GLN A 171 15.02 -1.12 11.84
N MET A 172 14.23 -0.06 11.89
CA MET A 172 13.04 0.02 12.73
C MET A 172 12.02 -1.08 12.39
N ILE A 173 11.76 -1.31 11.09
CA ILE A 173 10.82 -2.34 10.63
C ILE A 173 11.29 -3.76 10.94
N VAL A 174 12.60 -4.03 10.88
CA VAL A 174 13.15 -5.33 11.27
C VAL A 174 12.84 -5.65 12.74
N ARG A 175 12.87 -4.62 13.60
CA ARG A 175 12.54 -4.75 15.04
C ARG A 175 11.02 -4.88 15.29
N ALA A 176 10.18 -4.45 14.33
CA ALA A 176 8.73 -4.45 14.41
C ALA A 176 8.09 -5.29 13.26
N PRO A 177 8.21 -6.63 13.28
CA PRO A 177 7.81 -7.48 12.15
C PRO A 177 6.32 -7.38 11.80
N ASP A 178 5.47 -7.03 12.75
CA ASP A 178 4.01 -6.90 12.54
C ASP A 178 3.63 -5.64 11.74
N PHE A 179 4.51 -4.64 11.66
CA PHE A 179 4.26 -3.41 10.92
C PHE A 179 3.97 -3.67 9.44
N LEU A 180 4.80 -4.48 8.78
CA LEU A 180 4.62 -4.79 7.35
C LEU A 180 3.39 -5.64 7.08
N SER A 181 3.02 -6.53 7.98
CA SER A 181 1.78 -7.30 7.87
C SER A 181 0.57 -6.38 7.89
N ARG A 182 0.57 -5.38 8.75
CA ARG A 182 -0.48 -4.35 8.81
C ARG A 182 -0.46 -3.40 7.61
N PHE A 183 0.71 -3.03 7.11
CA PHE A 183 0.84 -2.25 5.88
C PHE A 183 0.13 -2.93 4.71
N VAL A 184 0.32 -4.24 4.55
CA VAL A 184 -0.37 -5.04 3.54
C VAL A 184 -1.87 -5.16 3.82
N LEU A 185 -2.28 -5.34 5.07
CA LEU A 185 -3.69 -5.44 5.46
C LEU A 185 -4.44 -4.11 5.31
N CYS A 186 -3.78 -2.98 5.59
CA CYS A 186 -4.38 -1.65 5.34
C CYS A 186 -4.62 -1.39 3.84
N THR A 187 -3.90 -2.07 2.96
CA THR A 187 -4.07 -1.98 1.51
C THR A 187 -5.05 -3.00 0.93
N GLY A 188 -5.79 -3.73 1.78
CA GLY A 188 -6.76 -4.75 1.36
C GLY A 188 -6.07 -5.90 0.63
N GLY A 189 -5.69 -6.95 1.34
CA GLY A 189 -4.88 -8.04 0.80
C GLY A 189 -5.32 -8.52 -0.59
N VAL A 190 -4.37 -8.55 -1.51
CA VAL A 190 -4.57 -8.97 -2.93
C VAL A 190 -5.12 -10.40 -3.03
N SER A 191 -4.90 -11.24 -2.00
CA SER A 191 -5.41 -12.61 -1.97
C SER A 191 -6.93 -12.69 -1.96
N ASP A 192 -7.64 -11.76 -1.32
CA ASP A 192 -9.11 -11.76 -1.30
C ASP A 192 -9.73 -11.34 -2.64
N THR A 193 -9.07 -10.48 -3.39
CA THR A 193 -9.54 -10.04 -4.73
C THR A 193 -9.32 -11.12 -5.79
N LEU A 194 -8.34 -11.97 -5.61
CA LEU A 194 -8.07 -13.07 -6.55
C LEU A 194 -8.98 -14.28 -6.32
N ASP A 195 -9.57 -14.44 -5.13
CA ASP A 195 -10.41 -15.60 -4.77
C ASP A 195 -11.93 -15.36 -4.79
N HIS A 196 -12.41 -14.15 -5.07
CA HIS A 196 -13.84 -13.76 -4.91
C HIS A 196 -14.85 -14.47 -5.84
N LYS A 197 -14.49 -15.57 -6.50
CA LYS A 197 -15.44 -16.44 -7.22
C LYS A 197 -15.69 -17.80 -6.57
N ARG A 198 -15.29 -18.01 -5.31
CA ARG A 198 -15.45 -19.32 -4.67
C ARG A 198 -16.14 -19.34 -3.32
N ASN A 199 -16.96 -18.44 -2.91
CA ASN A 199 -17.92 -18.79 -1.82
C ASN A 199 -18.88 -17.64 -1.56
N THR A 200 -20.06 -17.73 -2.16
CA THR A 200 -21.28 -17.31 -1.48
C THR A 200 -21.47 -18.30 -0.31
N CYS A 201 -21.12 -17.90 0.90
CA CYS A 201 -21.86 -18.22 2.12
C CYS A 201 -21.07 -17.80 3.35
N GLN A 202 -21.80 -17.06 4.17
CA GLN A 202 -21.55 -16.72 5.57
C GLN A 202 -20.88 -15.37 5.84
N ASN A 203 -21.80 -14.38 5.90
CA ASN A 203 -21.67 -13.16 6.67
C ASN A 203 -21.45 -13.49 8.16
N SER A 204 -20.37 -12.99 8.73
CA SER A 204 -20.36 -12.59 10.12
C SER A 204 -19.61 -11.26 10.21
N PRO A 205 -20.25 -10.21 10.72
CA PRO A 205 -19.57 -8.94 10.92
C PRO A 205 -18.55 -9.13 12.04
N VAL A 206 -17.27 -8.96 11.74
CA VAL A 206 -16.27 -8.77 12.78
C VAL A 206 -16.57 -7.40 13.39
N GLY A 207 -17.13 -7.43 14.58
CA GLY A 207 -17.49 -6.26 15.35
C GLY A 207 -16.24 -5.41 15.60
N PHE A 208 -16.32 -4.16 15.20
CA PHE A 208 -15.44 -3.11 15.69
C PHE A 208 -15.72 -2.97 17.19
N SER A 209 -14.77 -3.45 17.99
CA SER A 209 -14.76 -3.21 19.42
C SER A 209 -14.34 -1.77 19.70
N GLU A 210 -14.95 -1.23 20.73
CA GLU A 210 -15.02 0.13 21.25
C GLU A 210 -13.75 1.00 21.18
N PRO A 211 -13.90 2.34 21.18
CA PRO A 211 -12.78 3.28 21.13
C PRO A 211 -11.89 3.16 22.36
N ILE A 212 -10.60 3.04 22.13
CA ILE A 212 -9.59 2.99 23.17
C ILE A 212 -9.53 4.37 23.84
N LYS A 213 -10.00 4.44 25.07
CA LYS A 213 -9.87 5.61 25.93
C LYS A 213 -8.40 5.88 26.20
N GLY A 214 -7.96 7.11 25.97
CA GLY A 214 -6.58 7.61 26.00
C GLY A 214 -5.79 7.50 27.31
N GLN A 215 -5.96 6.44 28.10
CA GLN A 215 -5.23 6.24 29.37
C GLN A 215 -4.25 5.05 29.38
N ALA A 216 -4.15 4.26 28.30
CA ALA A 216 -3.31 3.06 28.27
C ALA A 216 -1.94 3.23 27.59
N ILE A 217 -1.63 4.40 27.02
CA ILE A 217 -0.43 4.61 26.19
C ILE A 217 0.84 4.87 27.04
N CYS A 218 0.71 5.17 28.33
CA CYS A 218 1.84 5.67 29.13
C CYS A 218 2.60 4.63 29.98
N GLN A 219 2.30 3.35 29.98
CA GLN A 219 2.88 2.44 30.99
C GLN A 219 3.55 1.15 30.54
N GLU A 220 3.68 0.80 29.27
CA GLU A 220 4.44 -0.42 28.92
C GLU A 220 5.45 -0.21 27.78
N SER A 221 6.70 -0.43 28.19
CA SER A 221 7.94 -0.76 27.44
C SER A 221 8.13 -0.28 25.99
N SER A 222 9.24 0.32 25.81
CA SER A 222 9.95 0.97 24.70
C SER A 222 9.91 0.37 23.28
N GLN A 223 9.16 -0.64 22.98
CA GLN A 223 9.09 -1.24 21.62
C GLN A 223 7.70 -1.21 20.98
N ALA A 224 6.69 -0.70 21.67
CA ALA A 224 5.28 -0.89 21.28
C ALA A 224 4.56 0.35 20.76
N SER A 225 5.14 1.56 20.76
CA SER A 225 4.34 2.78 20.57
C SER A 225 3.80 2.96 19.15
N TRP A 226 4.52 2.55 18.11
CA TRP A 226 4.00 2.56 16.74
C TRP A 226 3.01 1.42 16.46
N LEU A 227 3.24 0.26 17.08
CA LEU A 227 2.42 -0.93 16.89
C LEU A 227 1.05 -0.84 17.58
N GLN A 228 0.95 -0.08 18.65
CA GLN A 228 -0.30 0.08 19.41
C GLN A 228 -1.27 1.12 18.78
N LEU A 229 -0.76 2.05 17.99
CA LEU A 229 -1.57 3.10 17.35
C LEU A 229 -2.24 2.66 16.03
N THR A 230 -1.91 1.47 15.54
CA THR A 230 -2.48 0.90 14.29
C THR A 230 -3.48 -0.24 14.54
N VAL A 231 -4.02 -0.38 15.77
CA VAL A 231 -5.07 -1.36 16.09
C VAL A 231 -6.45 -0.79 15.88
#